data_77a00ed8e892c30934d3f16ab3f46fd6
#
_entry.id   77a00ed8e892c30934d3f16ab3f46fd6
#
_cell.length_a   1.000
_cell.length_b   1.000
_cell.length_c   1.000
_cell.angle_alpha   90.00
_cell.angle_beta   90.00
_cell.angle_gamma   90.00
#
_symmetry.space_group_name_H-M   'P 1'
#
loop_
_entity.id
_entity.type
_entity.pdbx_description
1 polymer ?
#
loop_
_entity_poly.entity_id
_entity_poly.type
_entity_poly.pdbx_seq_one_letter_code
_entity_poly.pdbx_strand_id
1 'polypeptide(L)'
;MVFKTIADLNKSILENLYRIPNSVDIVIGVPRSGMLVASMISVYINKPLLDISSFCEGKVGFGGNMKKHDNWKENYEDISMVLIVEDSVNSGKSLLEIKQRLSEIPYNKKIIYLAAYVTEESYPLVDMYFEVCNHPRVFEWNYMHNYLLSEACVDIDGVLCIDPSNEQNDDGNEYREFLLNAPSKLLPSQKIGYLVTSRLEKYRSETEIWLRNHNIQYNHLIMMNLNSAEERRKLNNHGEYKAAIFKKAKRAKWFIESNSFQARTISELSGKLVFCVDNQIVYSENGYNKLVQISKSRIKKMLKQYLPNRIQIFIRKML
;
A
#
# COMPACT_ATOMS: atom_id res chain seq x y z
N MET A 1 -13.62 -2.53 5.12
CA MET A 1 -12.47 -1.68 4.76
C MET A 1 -11.81 -2.28 3.52
N VAL A 2 -11.44 -1.45 2.56
CA VAL A 2 -10.74 -1.86 1.34
C VAL A 2 -9.28 -1.45 1.47
N PHE A 3 -8.35 -2.36 1.16
CA PHE A 3 -6.91 -2.07 1.05
C PHE A 3 -6.49 -2.35 -0.39
N LYS A 4 -5.82 -1.38 -1.03
CA LYS A 4 -5.29 -1.50 -2.40
C LYS A 4 -3.77 -1.51 -2.38
N THR A 5 -3.20 -2.55 -2.94
CA THR A 5 -1.76 -2.71 -3.09
C THR A 5 -1.25 -2.06 -4.38
N ILE A 6 0.07 -1.91 -4.50
CA ILE A 6 0.73 -1.51 -5.77
C ILE A 6 0.41 -2.54 -6.87
N ALA A 7 0.32 -3.81 -6.52
CA ALA A 7 -0.07 -4.86 -7.48
C ALA A 7 -1.51 -4.69 -7.98
N ASP A 8 -2.45 -4.30 -7.09
CA ASP A 8 -3.83 -3.97 -7.47
C ASP A 8 -3.88 -2.74 -8.37
N LEU A 9 -3.11 -1.69 -8.04
CA LEU A 9 -2.99 -0.49 -8.87
C LEU A 9 -2.47 -0.84 -10.26
N ASN A 10 -1.37 -1.58 -10.34
CA ASN A 10 -0.81 -2.02 -11.62
C ASN A 10 -1.82 -2.82 -12.46
N LYS A 11 -2.54 -3.73 -11.82
CA LYS A 11 -3.60 -4.50 -12.47
C LYS A 11 -4.70 -3.59 -12.99
N SER A 12 -5.20 -2.65 -12.18
CA SER A 12 -6.24 -1.70 -12.58
C SER A 12 -5.81 -0.83 -13.77
N ILE A 13 -4.54 -0.40 -13.80
CA ILE A 13 -3.97 0.34 -14.93
C ILE A 13 -4.01 -0.53 -16.19
N LEU A 14 -3.41 -1.73 -16.15
CA LEU A 14 -3.30 -2.63 -17.32
C LEU A 14 -4.67 -3.01 -17.90
N GLU A 15 -5.66 -3.27 -17.05
CA GLU A 15 -7.02 -3.61 -17.46
C GLU A 15 -7.77 -2.44 -18.12
N ASN A 16 -7.28 -1.20 -17.98
CA ASN A 16 -7.94 0.01 -18.47
C ASN A 16 -7.11 0.83 -19.48
N LEU A 17 -5.89 0.41 -19.83
CA LEU A 17 -5.05 1.14 -20.79
C LEU A 17 -5.74 1.39 -22.14
N TYR A 18 -6.53 0.44 -22.63
CA TYR A 18 -7.25 0.53 -23.89
C TYR A 18 -8.28 1.69 -23.95
N ARG A 19 -8.66 2.23 -22.78
CA ARG A 19 -9.58 3.37 -22.68
C ARG A 19 -8.90 4.71 -22.86
N ILE A 20 -7.57 4.76 -22.67
CA ILE A 20 -6.78 5.99 -22.82
C ILE A 20 -6.61 6.27 -24.32
N PRO A 21 -7.03 7.44 -24.83
CA PRO A 21 -6.91 7.75 -26.24
C PRO A 21 -5.44 7.77 -26.71
N ASN A 22 -5.16 7.17 -27.84
CA ASN A 22 -3.83 7.16 -28.47
C ASN A 22 -3.33 8.59 -28.83
N SER A 23 -4.26 9.54 -28.96
CA SER A 23 -3.98 10.96 -29.24
C SER A 23 -3.49 11.76 -28.05
N VAL A 24 -3.37 11.16 -26.84
CA VAL A 24 -2.71 11.80 -25.69
C VAL A 24 -1.27 12.13 -26.06
N ASP A 25 -0.88 13.40 -25.93
CA ASP A 25 0.47 13.86 -26.21
C ASP A 25 1.37 13.75 -24.96
N ILE A 26 0.83 14.01 -23.78
CA ILE A 26 1.56 14.07 -22.50
C ILE A 26 0.71 13.57 -21.35
N VAL A 27 1.37 12.94 -20.37
CA VAL A 27 0.78 12.53 -19.09
C VAL A 27 1.24 13.49 -17.99
N ILE A 28 0.31 14.04 -17.25
CA ILE A 28 0.54 14.98 -16.15
C ILE A 28 0.13 14.35 -14.83
N GLY A 29 1.09 14.18 -13.92
CA GLY A 29 0.80 13.66 -12.60
C GLY A 29 0.50 14.79 -11.60
N VAL A 30 -0.47 14.55 -10.75
CA VAL A 30 -0.74 15.44 -9.61
C VAL A 30 0.10 14.98 -8.40
N PRO A 31 1.00 15.83 -7.88
CA PRO A 31 1.79 15.47 -6.71
C PRO A 31 0.89 15.24 -5.47
N ARG A 32 1.22 14.29 -4.61
CA ARG A 32 2.34 13.34 -4.65
C ARG A 32 1.96 12.02 -5.33
N SER A 33 0.86 11.40 -4.88
CA SER A 33 0.48 10.03 -5.25
C SER A 33 0.03 9.91 -6.70
N GLY A 34 -0.57 10.95 -7.27
CA GLY A 34 -0.92 10.98 -8.70
C GLY A 34 0.29 10.86 -9.61
N MET A 35 1.49 11.33 -9.18
CA MET A 35 2.74 11.12 -9.92
C MET A 35 3.12 9.64 -10.04
N LEU A 36 2.84 8.82 -9.03
CA LEU A 36 3.06 7.37 -9.09
C LEU A 36 2.24 6.74 -10.21
N VAL A 37 0.95 7.03 -10.24
CA VAL A 37 0.02 6.49 -11.25
C VAL A 37 0.37 7.02 -12.64
N ALA A 38 0.63 8.32 -12.75
CA ALA A 38 1.02 8.98 -14.00
C ALA A 38 2.32 8.39 -14.57
N SER A 39 3.32 8.12 -13.71
CA SER A 39 4.57 7.50 -14.11
C SER A 39 4.35 6.10 -14.70
N MET A 40 3.54 5.26 -14.04
CA MET A 40 3.21 3.94 -14.55
C MET A 40 2.49 4.02 -15.91
N ILE A 41 1.48 4.87 -16.02
CA ILE A 41 0.73 5.05 -17.28
C ILE A 41 1.67 5.56 -18.38
N SER A 42 2.46 6.60 -18.11
CA SER A 42 3.41 7.19 -19.04
C SER A 42 4.35 6.15 -19.64
N VAL A 43 4.91 5.26 -18.81
CA VAL A 43 5.78 4.17 -19.25
C VAL A 43 5.02 3.17 -20.13
N TYR A 44 3.79 2.78 -19.75
CA TYR A 44 3.01 1.80 -20.53
C TYR A 44 2.58 2.31 -21.89
N ILE A 45 2.19 3.59 -22.00
CA ILE A 45 1.75 4.17 -23.28
C ILE A 45 2.86 4.90 -24.03
N ASN A 46 4.10 4.89 -23.50
CA ASN A 46 5.28 5.56 -24.04
C ASN A 46 5.02 7.05 -24.38
N LYS A 47 4.58 7.82 -23.39
CA LYS A 47 4.33 9.27 -23.51
C LYS A 47 5.17 10.07 -22.50
N PRO A 48 5.52 11.32 -22.81
CA PRO A 48 6.22 12.20 -21.86
C PRO A 48 5.45 12.34 -20.54
N LEU A 49 6.19 12.49 -19.44
CA LEU A 49 5.65 12.71 -18.09
C LEU A 49 6.06 14.08 -17.56
N LEU A 50 5.14 14.76 -16.90
CA LEU A 50 5.40 16.02 -16.19
C LEU A 50 4.51 16.13 -14.96
N ASP A 51 4.88 16.93 -13.99
CA ASP A 51 3.99 17.33 -12.89
C ASP A 51 3.11 18.53 -13.29
N ILE A 52 1.98 18.68 -12.59
CA ILE A 52 1.00 19.74 -12.90
C ILE A 52 1.57 21.16 -12.74
N SER A 53 2.50 21.39 -11.82
CA SER A 53 3.07 22.72 -11.61
C SER A 53 3.95 23.12 -12.77
N SER A 54 4.85 22.25 -13.18
CA SER A 54 5.70 22.44 -14.36
C SER A 54 4.89 22.61 -15.64
N PHE A 55 3.79 21.87 -15.80
CA PHE A 55 2.89 22.04 -16.93
C PHE A 55 2.24 23.43 -16.96
N CYS A 56 1.78 23.93 -15.81
CA CYS A 56 1.24 25.30 -15.68
C CYS A 56 2.27 26.40 -15.97
N GLU A 57 3.57 26.11 -15.85
CA GLU A 57 4.67 26.99 -16.22
C GLU A 57 5.05 26.93 -17.70
N GLY A 58 4.30 26.21 -18.54
CA GLY A 58 4.55 26.05 -19.96
C GLY A 58 5.71 25.11 -20.31
N LYS A 59 6.14 24.24 -19.36
CA LYS A 59 7.20 23.28 -19.63
C LYS A 59 6.67 22.06 -20.40
N VAL A 60 7.57 21.44 -21.15
CA VAL A 60 7.31 20.19 -21.88
C VAL A 60 7.87 19.02 -21.06
N GLY A 61 7.14 17.92 -21.03
CA GLY A 61 7.56 16.72 -20.33
C GLY A 61 8.79 16.07 -20.97
N PHE A 62 9.56 15.36 -20.13
CA PHE A 62 10.74 14.63 -20.53
C PHE A 62 10.52 13.13 -20.40
N GLY A 63 10.91 12.35 -21.38
CA GLY A 63 10.72 10.90 -21.40
C GLY A 63 12.01 10.07 -21.51
N GLY A 64 13.17 10.71 -21.30
CA GLY A 64 14.49 10.09 -21.51
C GLY A 64 14.86 9.91 -22.99
N ASN A 65 16.15 9.69 -23.26
CA ASN A 65 16.68 9.67 -24.60
C ASN A 65 16.50 8.34 -25.35
N MET A 66 16.29 7.23 -24.63
CA MET A 66 16.37 5.89 -25.21
C MET A 66 15.11 5.44 -25.98
N LYS A 67 13.97 6.09 -25.76
CA LYS A 67 12.69 5.66 -26.33
C LYS A 67 11.85 6.84 -26.83
N LYS A 68 12.52 7.94 -27.20
CA LYS A 68 11.84 9.09 -27.81
C LYS A 68 11.17 8.61 -29.09
N HIS A 69 9.88 8.84 -29.22
CA HIS A 69 9.13 8.56 -30.43
C HIS A 69 9.06 9.82 -31.28
N ASP A 70 9.12 9.71 -32.60
CA ASP A 70 9.09 10.85 -33.54
C ASP A 70 7.84 11.73 -33.37
N ASN A 71 6.77 11.19 -32.78
CA ASN A 71 5.53 11.93 -32.52
C ASN A 71 5.49 12.68 -31.19
N TRP A 72 6.58 12.69 -30.39
CA TRP A 72 6.61 13.46 -29.16
C TRP A 72 6.73 14.95 -29.45
N LYS A 73 5.88 15.73 -28.80
CA LYS A 73 5.88 17.20 -28.95
C LYS A 73 7.03 17.80 -28.17
N GLU A 74 7.83 18.62 -28.84
CA GLU A 74 9.01 19.29 -28.26
C GLU A 74 8.67 20.67 -27.69
N ASN A 75 7.59 21.31 -28.22
CA ASN A 75 7.14 22.62 -27.74
C ASN A 75 5.79 22.50 -27.05
N TYR A 76 5.58 23.32 -26.06
CA TYR A 76 4.34 23.40 -25.29
C TYR A 76 3.12 23.69 -26.17
N GLU A 77 3.29 24.54 -27.16
CA GLU A 77 2.24 24.96 -28.10
C GLU A 77 1.73 23.81 -28.97
N ASP A 78 2.59 22.86 -29.28
CA ASP A 78 2.26 21.69 -30.13
C ASP A 78 1.45 20.61 -29.40
N ILE A 79 1.39 20.67 -28.07
CA ILE A 79 0.60 19.75 -27.24
C ILE A 79 -0.88 20.07 -27.45
N SER A 80 -1.65 19.08 -27.88
CA SER A 80 -3.08 19.21 -28.15
C SER A 80 -3.95 18.48 -27.15
N MET A 81 -3.49 17.30 -26.64
CA MET A 81 -4.26 16.49 -25.72
C MET A 81 -3.42 16.10 -24.49
N VAL A 82 -3.93 16.44 -23.32
CA VAL A 82 -3.28 16.25 -22.02
C VAL A 82 -4.08 15.27 -21.16
N LEU A 83 -3.39 14.29 -20.56
CA LEU A 83 -3.97 13.38 -19.58
C LEU A 83 -3.50 13.79 -18.19
N ILE A 84 -4.38 14.34 -17.36
CA ILE A 84 -4.10 14.67 -15.95
C ILE A 84 -4.52 13.49 -15.08
N VAL A 85 -3.60 13.03 -14.25
CA VAL A 85 -3.73 11.77 -13.49
C VAL A 85 -3.62 12.00 -11.99
N GLU A 86 -4.63 11.52 -11.27
CA GLU A 86 -4.67 11.39 -9.80
C GLU A 86 -4.66 9.92 -9.39
N ASP A 87 -4.14 9.62 -8.21
CA ASP A 87 -4.26 8.27 -7.64
C ASP A 87 -5.68 8.02 -7.14
N SER A 88 -6.27 9.00 -6.49
CA SER A 88 -7.63 8.86 -5.98
C SER A 88 -8.34 10.20 -5.80
N VAL A 89 -9.63 10.22 -6.14
CA VAL A 89 -10.50 11.37 -5.89
C VAL A 89 -11.52 11.00 -4.81
N ASN A 90 -11.61 11.88 -3.80
CA ASN A 90 -12.60 11.78 -2.73
C ASN A 90 -13.58 12.97 -2.81
N SER A 91 -13.27 14.08 -2.17
CA SER A 91 -14.09 15.30 -2.23
C SER A 91 -13.93 16.10 -3.55
N GLY A 92 -12.92 15.78 -4.34
CA GLY A 92 -12.58 16.51 -5.57
C GLY A 92 -11.92 17.88 -5.35
N LYS A 93 -11.62 18.28 -4.10
CA LYS A 93 -11.05 19.60 -3.80
C LYS A 93 -9.75 19.85 -4.57
N SER A 94 -8.80 18.92 -4.52
CA SER A 94 -7.53 19.02 -5.27
C SER A 94 -7.77 19.17 -6.78
N LEU A 95 -8.69 18.37 -7.33
CA LEU A 95 -9.03 18.42 -8.74
C LEU A 95 -9.69 19.74 -9.15
N LEU A 96 -10.54 20.31 -8.30
CA LEU A 96 -11.15 21.63 -8.55
C LEU A 96 -10.12 22.74 -8.52
N GLU A 97 -9.17 22.71 -7.58
CA GLU A 97 -8.06 23.66 -7.52
C GLU A 97 -7.18 23.57 -8.78
N ILE A 98 -6.94 22.36 -9.30
CA ILE A 98 -6.21 22.17 -10.55
C ILE A 98 -6.99 22.72 -11.75
N LYS A 99 -8.29 22.45 -11.84
CA LYS A 99 -9.15 22.98 -12.91
C LYS A 99 -9.18 24.49 -12.92
N GLN A 100 -9.30 25.12 -11.74
CA GLN A 100 -9.23 26.56 -11.60
C GLN A 100 -7.88 27.10 -12.07
N ARG A 101 -6.79 26.55 -11.60
CA ARG A 101 -5.43 26.95 -11.96
C ARG A 101 -5.16 26.87 -13.46
N LEU A 102 -5.68 25.82 -14.10
CA LEU A 102 -5.58 25.65 -15.55
C LEU A 102 -6.45 26.67 -16.31
N SER A 103 -7.61 27.07 -15.78
CA SER A 103 -8.47 28.07 -16.42
C SER A 103 -7.85 29.48 -16.48
N GLU A 104 -6.85 29.76 -15.64
CA GLU A 104 -6.12 31.03 -15.61
C GLU A 104 -5.01 31.10 -16.68
N ILE A 105 -4.68 29.97 -17.31
CA ILE A 105 -3.64 29.90 -18.32
C ILE A 105 -4.28 29.94 -19.71
N PRO A 106 -3.84 30.84 -20.62
CA PRO A 106 -4.35 30.85 -21.99
C PRO A 106 -3.84 29.62 -22.75
N TYR A 107 -4.66 28.59 -22.85
CA TYR A 107 -4.33 27.42 -23.64
C TYR A 107 -5.57 26.87 -24.39
N ASN A 108 -5.35 26.30 -25.55
CA ASN A 108 -6.37 25.62 -26.34
C ASN A 108 -6.05 24.12 -26.43
N LYS A 109 -6.00 23.43 -25.27
CA LYS A 109 -5.65 22.02 -25.18
C LYS A 109 -6.86 21.23 -24.65
N LYS A 110 -7.08 20.07 -25.23
CA LYS A 110 -8.05 19.12 -24.69
C LYS A 110 -7.48 18.42 -23.46
N ILE A 111 -8.16 18.50 -22.33
CA ILE A 111 -7.75 17.85 -21.10
C ILE A 111 -8.67 16.70 -20.79
N ILE A 112 -8.08 15.56 -20.37
CA ILE A 112 -8.77 14.41 -19.81
C ILE A 112 -8.31 14.27 -18.36
N TYR A 113 -9.25 14.28 -17.43
CA TYR A 113 -8.98 14.05 -16.01
C TYR A 113 -9.22 12.58 -15.70
N LEU A 114 -8.17 11.88 -15.24
CA LEU A 114 -8.20 10.47 -14.88
C LEU A 114 -7.88 10.30 -13.40
N ALA A 115 -8.66 9.47 -12.71
CA ALA A 115 -8.31 8.98 -11.37
C ALA A 115 -8.25 7.45 -11.36
N ALA A 116 -7.24 6.86 -10.71
CA ALA A 116 -7.21 5.40 -10.58
C ALA A 116 -8.39 4.93 -9.71
N TYR A 117 -8.65 5.61 -8.59
CA TYR A 117 -9.73 5.27 -7.67
C TYR A 117 -10.65 6.46 -7.40
N VAL A 118 -11.94 6.22 -7.43
CA VAL A 118 -12.98 7.21 -7.09
C VAL A 118 -13.95 6.64 -6.04
N THR A 119 -14.82 7.47 -5.49
CA THR A 119 -16.01 7.02 -4.74
C THR A 119 -17.25 7.15 -5.62
N GLU A 120 -18.38 6.59 -5.17
CA GLU A 120 -19.66 6.78 -5.85
C GLU A 120 -20.06 8.26 -5.96
N GLU A 121 -19.67 9.09 -4.98
CA GLU A 121 -19.96 10.53 -5.05
C GLU A 121 -18.97 11.28 -5.95
N SER A 122 -17.73 10.80 -6.09
CA SER A 122 -16.67 11.55 -6.78
C SER A 122 -16.42 11.15 -8.22
N TYR A 123 -16.93 10.01 -8.71
CA TYR A 123 -16.71 9.61 -10.10
C TYR A 123 -17.19 10.64 -11.15
N PRO A 124 -18.25 11.44 -10.90
CA PRO A 124 -18.69 12.43 -11.91
C PRO A 124 -17.73 13.62 -12.07
N LEU A 125 -16.73 13.75 -11.18
CA LEU A 125 -15.77 14.85 -11.20
C LEU A 125 -14.63 14.64 -12.21
N VAL A 126 -14.46 13.40 -12.71
CA VAL A 126 -13.42 12.99 -13.64
C VAL A 126 -14.02 12.49 -14.95
N ASP A 127 -13.23 12.58 -16.04
CA ASP A 127 -13.65 12.06 -17.35
C ASP A 127 -13.44 10.54 -17.43
N MET A 128 -12.49 10.03 -16.66
CA MET A 128 -12.12 8.62 -16.64
C MET A 128 -11.70 8.17 -15.24
N TYR A 129 -12.10 6.97 -14.86
CA TYR A 129 -11.60 6.29 -13.67
C TYR A 129 -11.43 4.79 -13.92
N PHE A 130 -10.60 4.13 -13.10
CA PHE A 130 -10.39 2.70 -13.25
C PHE A 130 -11.31 1.89 -12.33
N GLU A 131 -11.48 2.31 -11.08
CA GLU A 131 -12.28 1.56 -10.12
C GLU A 131 -13.01 2.47 -9.12
N VAL A 132 -14.24 2.09 -8.78
CA VAL A 132 -14.97 2.69 -7.64
C VAL A 132 -14.51 1.99 -6.36
N CYS A 133 -13.96 2.77 -5.43
CA CYS A 133 -13.42 2.29 -4.16
C CYS A 133 -13.93 3.18 -3.02
N ASN A 134 -15.05 2.78 -2.41
CA ASN A 134 -15.69 3.54 -1.34
C ASN A 134 -14.94 3.46 -0.01
N HIS A 135 -15.20 4.41 0.88
CA HIS A 135 -14.67 4.43 2.24
C HIS A 135 -15.25 3.31 3.14
N PRO A 136 -14.51 2.84 4.14
CA PRO A 136 -13.12 3.18 4.48
C PRO A 136 -12.12 2.46 3.58
N ARG A 137 -11.17 3.21 3.01
CA ARG A 137 -10.14 2.70 2.09
C ARG A 137 -8.74 3.14 2.49
N VAL A 138 -7.76 2.27 2.26
CA VAL A 138 -6.33 2.50 2.49
C VAL A 138 -5.56 2.08 1.26
N PHE A 139 -4.54 2.85 0.91
CA PHE A 139 -3.65 2.56 -0.20
C PHE A 139 -2.23 2.25 0.32
N GLU A 140 -1.58 1.22 -0.23
CA GLU A 140 -0.25 0.79 0.16
C GLU A 140 0.79 1.93 0.11
N TRP A 141 0.70 2.81 -0.87
CA TRP A 141 1.66 3.92 -1.03
C TRP A 141 1.50 5.08 -0.04
N ASN A 142 0.47 5.05 0.82
CA ASN A 142 0.25 6.10 1.82
C ASN A 142 -0.28 5.61 3.17
N TYR A 143 -0.27 4.31 3.45
CA TYR A 143 -0.93 3.75 4.63
C TYR A 143 -0.37 4.29 5.97
N MET A 144 0.94 4.62 6.03
CA MET A 144 1.55 5.22 7.23
C MET A 144 1.18 6.70 7.42
N HIS A 145 0.52 7.30 6.44
CA HIS A 145 0.10 8.71 6.42
C HIS A 145 -1.43 8.87 6.34
N ASN A 146 -2.16 7.76 6.44
CA ASN A 146 -3.62 7.73 6.37
C ASN A 146 -4.24 7.88 7.78
N TYR A 147 -5.32 8.66 7.90
CA TYR A 147 -6.03 8.88 9.17
C TYR A 147 -6.54 7.58 9.81
N LEU A 148 -6.81 6.54 9.02
CA LEU A 148 -7.22 5.22 9.51
C LEU A 148 -6.11 4.48 10.29
N LEU A 149 -4.90 5.04 10.37
CA LEU A 149 -3.86 4.54 11.25
C LEU A 149 -4.27 4.63 12.73
N SER A 150 -5.15 5.58 13.07
CA SER A 150 -5.78 5.69 14.39
C SER A 150 -6.70 4.51 14.74
N GLU A 151 -7.10 3.72 13.74
CA GLU A 151 -7.89 2.49 13.87
C GLU A 151 -7.06 1.24 13.52
N ALA A 152 -5.73 1.33 13.57
CA ALA A 152 -4.81 0.24 13.31
C ALA A 152 -4.18 -0.31 14.58
N CYS A 153 -3.85 -1.61 14.57
CA CYS A 153 -2.77 -2.17 15.35
C CYS A 153 -1.51 -2.19 14.48
N VAL A 154 -0.37 -1.83 15.04
CA VAL A 154 0.92 -1.76 14.32
C VAL A 154 1.99 -2.43 15.18
N ASP A 155 2.76 -3.35 14.57
CA ASP A 155 3.97 -3.88 15.20
C ASP A 155 5.10 -2.86 15.17
N ILE A 156 6.10 -3.01 16.00
CA ILE A 156 7.27 -2.13 16.09
C ILE A 156 8.42 -2.71 15.26
N ASP A 157 8.92 -3.88 15.66
CA ASP A 157 10.04 -4.53 15.00
C ASP A 157 9.67 -5.02 13.61
N GLY A 158 10.52 -4.76 12.62
CA GLY A 158 10.25 -5.06 11.22
C GLY A 158 9.26 -4.10 10.52
N VAL A 159 8.49 -3.28 11.26
CA VAL A 159 7.53 -2.31 10.71
C VAL A 159 8.03 -0.88 10.90
N LEU A 160 8.11 -0.38 12.13
CA LEU A 160 8.55 0.99 12.43
C LEU A 160 10.07 1.11 12.44
N CYS A 161 10.76 0.07 12.91
CA CYS A 161 12.21 -0.07 12.87
C CYS A 161 12.62 -1.42 12.26
N ILE A 162 13.91 -1.62 12.04
CA ILE A 162 14.45 -2.94 11.67
C ILE A 162 14.32 -3.92 12.83
N ASP A 163 14.43 -5.23 12.54
CA ASP A 163 14.54 -6.26 13.55
C ASP A 163 15.94 -6.29 14.16
N PRO A 164 16.09 -6.69 15.46
CA PRO A 164 17.41 -6.91 16.06
C PRO A 164 18.12 -8.10 15.40
N SER A 165 19.45 -8.04 15.31
CA SER A 165 20.26 -9.21 14.97
C SER A 165 20.22 -10.25 16.09
N ASN A 166 20.74 -11.46 15.82
CA ASN A 166 20.81 -12.49 16.85
C ASN A 166 21.69 -12.07 18.04
N GLU A 167 22.78 -11.36 17.77
CA GLU A 167 23.71 -10.85 18.78
C GLU A 167 23.04 -9.75 19.62
N GLN A 168 22.29 -8.87 18.99
CA GLN A 168 21.55 -7.80 19.66
C GLN A 168 20.35 -8.31 20.47
N ASN A 169 19.88 -9.54 20.24
CA ASN A 169 18.71 -10.11 20.93
C ASN A 169 19.12 -10.98 22.14
N ASP A 170 20.08 -10.50 22.93
CA ASP A 170 20.70 -11.18 24.06
C ASP A 170 19.85 -11.17 25.34
N ASP A 171 18.72 -10.44 25.37
CA ASP A 171 17.90 -10.15 26.55
C ASP A 171 18.67 -9.35 27.64
N GLY A 172 19.73 -8.66 27.26
CA GLY A 172 20.66 -7.91 28.11
C GLY A 172 20.95 -6.50 27.61
N ASN A 173 22.21 -6.11 27.70
CA ASN A 173 22.67 -4.75 27.35
C ASN A 173 22.64 -4.50 25.86
N GLU A 174 23.03 -5.44 25.02
CA GLU A 174 23.00 -5.30 23.56
C GLU A 174 21.58 -5.06 23.06
N TYR A 175 20.60 -5.76 23.64
CA TYR A 175 19.20 -5.55 23.30
C TYR A 175 18.69 -4.17 23.75
N ARG A 176 19.12 -3.66 24.92
CA ARG A 176 18.77 -2.30 25.38
C ARG A 176 19.31 -1.23 24.46
N GLU A 177 20.61 -1.36 24.08
CA GLU A 177 21.24 -0.44 23.13
C GLU A 177 20.53 -0.47 21.77
N PHE A 178 20.18 -1.66 21.28
CA PHE A 178 19.37 -1.79 20.06
C PHE A 178 18.03 -1.06 20.21
N LEU A 179 17.28 -1.29 21.29
CA LEU A 179 15.96 -0.69 21.48
C LEU A 179 16.00 0.84 21.51
N LEU A 180 17.08 1.43 22.05
CA LEU A 180 17.27 2.89 22.10
C LEU A 180 17.66 3.48 20.73
N ASN A 181 18.38 2.72 19.91
CA ASN A 181 19.07 3.20 18.72
C ASN A 181 18.63 2.49 17.42
N ALA A 182 17.59 1.65 17.45
CA ALA A 182 17.13 0.90 16.28
C ALA A 182 16.92 1.82 15.08
N PRO A 183 17.51 1.54 13.90
CA PRO A 183 17.25 2.30 12.70
C PRO A 183 15.76 2.28 12.34
N SER A 184 15.18 3.45 12.08
CA SER A 184 13.80 3.57 11.66
C SER A 184 13.61 3.00 10.26
N LYS A 185 12.45 2.37 10.01
CA LYS A 185 12.07 1.79 8.70
C LYS A 185 10.89 2.58 8.09
N LEU A 186 9.75 2.61 8.76
CA LEU A 186 8.55 3.29 8.28
C LEU A 186 8.00 4.19 9.39
N LEU A 187 8.14 5.50 9.23
CA LEU A 187 7.66 6.46 10.22
C LEU A 187 6.28 6.99 9.84
N PRO A 188 5.30 6.93 10.76
CA PRO A 188 3.97 7.46 10.52
C PRO A 188 3.93 8.98 10.62
N SER A 189 3.06 9.63 9.84
CA SER A 189 2.71 11.04 10.06
C SER A 189 1.34 11.21 10.74
N GLN A 190 0.67 10.10 11.04
CA GLN A 190 -0.61 10.05 11.72
C GLN A 190 -0.50 9.28 13.02
N LYS A 191 -1.36 9.59 13.96
CA LYS A 191 -1.41 8.92 15.27
C LYS A 191 -1.84 7.47 15.12
N ILE A 192 -1.06 6.54 15.68
CA ILE A 192 -1.35 5.10 15.70
C ILE A 192 -2.39 4.80 16.79
N GLY A 193 -3.36 3.94 16.47
CA GLY A 193 -4.34 3.48 17.46
C GLY A 193 -3.70 2.60 18.54
N TYR A 194 -3.05 1.54 18.13
CA TYR A 194 -2.44 0.55 19.02
C TYR A 194 -1.08 0.13 18.50
N LEU A 195 -0.03 0.32 19.30
CA LEU A 195 1.25 -0.35 19.11
C LEU A 195 1.16 -1.69 19.83
N VAL A 196 1.37 -2.79 19.11
CA VAL A 196 1.25 -4.16 19.64
C VAL A 196 2.51 -4.92 19.28
N THR A 197 3.38 -5.12 20.25
CA THR A 197 4.70 -5.71 20.02
C THR A 197 4.96 -6.90 20.93
N SER A 198 5.81 -7.81 20.48
CA SER A 198 6.34 -8.91 21.29
C SER A 198 7.56 -8.52 22.13
N ARG A 199 7.96 -7.23 22.15
CA ARG A 199 8.91 -6.70 23.11
C ARG A 199 8.39 -6.93 24.52
N LEU A 200 9.30 -7.30 25.44
CA LEU A 200 8.93 -7.55 26.83
C LEU A 200 8.62 -6.25 27.57
N GLU A 201 7.65 -6.29 28.46
CA GLU A 201 7.22 -5.13 29.27
C GLU A 201 8.39 -4.50 30.06
N LYS A 202 9.39 -5.28 30.50
CA LYS A 202 10.59 -4.78 31.18
C LYS A 202 11.43 -3.79 30.34
N TYR A 203 11.18 -3.72 29.02
CA TYR A 203 11.84 -2.79 28.09
C TYR A 203 10.94 -1.64 27.64
N ARG A 204 9.89 -1.35 28.40
CA ARG A 204 8.95 -0.26 28.09
C ARG A 204 9.66 1.08 27.99
N SER A 205 10.53 1.36 28.97
CA SER A 205 11.25 2.64 29.03
C SER A 205 12.05 2.93 27.76
N GLU A 206 12.88 1.95 27.32
CA GLU A 206 13.71 2.05 26.12
C GLU A 206 12.81 2.20 24.86
N THR A 207 11.72 1.43 24.79
CA THR A 207 10.80 1.49 23.68
C THR A 207 10.10 2.87 23.59
N GLU A 208 9.64 3.42 24.71
CA GLU A 208 8.99 4.74 24.75
C GLU A 208 9.97 5.88 24.45
N ILE A 209 11.25 5.77 24.87
CA ILE A 209 12.30 6.72 24.50
C ILE A 209 12.48 6.73 22.98
N TRP A 210 12.61 5.54 22.37
CA TRP A 210 12.75 5.42 20.92
C TRP A 210 11.55 6.02 20.17
N LEU A 211 10.32 5.69 20.58
CA LEU A 211 9.10 6.22 19.99
C LEU A 211 9.04 7.76 20.07
N ARG A 212 9.43 8.32 21.21
CA ARG A 212 9.48 9.78 21.42
C ARG A 212 10.52 10.45 20.54
N ASN A 213 11.73 9.88 20.46
CA ASN A 213 12.82 10.42 19.64
C ASN A 213 12.46 10.46 18.14
N HIS A 214 11.57 9.57 17.69
CA HIS A 214 11.05 9.53 16.31
C HIS A 214 9.71 10.25 16.12
N ASN A 215 9.24 11.01 17.13
CA ASN A 215 7.97 11.74 17.12
C ASN A 215 6.74 10.87 16.80
N ILE A 216 6.76 9.57 17.17
CA ILE A 216 5.67 8.65 16.91
C ILE A 216 4.58 8.83 17.96
N GLN A 217 3.39 9.24 17.50
CA GLN A 217 2.23 9.40 18.36
C GLN A 217 1.36 8.15 18.32
N TYR A 218 0.87 7.72 19.48
CA TYR A 218 0.00 6.55 19.62
C TYR A 218 -0.99 6.71 20.76
N ASN A 219 -2.07 5.90 20.78
CA ASN A 219 -3.01 5.86 21.90
C ASN A 219 -2.64 4.79 22.93
N HIS A 220 -2.22 3.62 22.49
CA HIS A 220 -1.93 2.48 23.34
C HIS A 220 -0.62 1.81 22.93
N LEU A 221 0.25 1.51 23.90
CA LEU A 221 1.42 0.66 23.73
C LEU A 221 1.21 -0.62 24.52
N ILE A 222 1.11 -1.75 23.84
CA ILE A 222 0.84 -3.06 24.42
C ILE A 222 2.06 -3.94 24.17
N MET A 223 2.72 -4.34 25.24
CA MET A 223 3.95 -5.11 25.26
C MET A 223 3.72 -6.46 25.94
N MET A 224 4.58 -7.45 25.67
CA MET A 224 4.42 -8.79 26.19
C MET A 224 4.88 -8.86 27.65
N ASN A 225 3.99 -9.22 28.56
CA ASN A 225 4.30 -9.34 29.98
C ASN A 225 4.81 -10.74 30.32
N LEU A 226 6.10 -10.98 30.03
CA LEU A 226 6.86 -12.19 30.37
C LEU A 226 8.18 -11.79 31.04
N ASN A 227 8.76 -12.72 31.81
CA ASN A 227 9.94 -12.42 32.61
C ASN A 227 11.25 -12.40 31.77
N SER A 228 11.31 -13.20 30.68
CA SER A 228 12.55 -13.33 29.89
C SER A 228 12.29 -13.61 28.43
N ALA A 229 13.30 -13.33 27.59
CA ALA A 229 13.28 -13.71 26.18
C ALA A 229 13.30 -15.24 25.99
N GLU A 230 13.86 -16.01 26.94
CA GLU A 230 13.82 -17.46 26.91
C GLU A 230 12.39 -17.97 27.03
N GLU A 231 11.61 -17.45 27.97
CA GLU A 231 10.19 -17.76 28.13
C GLU A 231 9.41 -17.40 26.86
N ARG A 232 9.64 -16.21 26.29
CA ARG A 232 9.04 -15.77 25.03
C ARG A 232 9.36 -16.71 23.88
N ARG A 233 10.62 -17.14 23.73
CA ARG A 233 11.06 -18.10 22.69
C ARG A 233 10.44 -19.47 22.86
N LYS A 234 10.33 -19.97 24.11
CA LYS A 234 9.67 -21.25 24.41
C LYS A 234 8.18 -21.24 24.05
N LEU A 235 7.48 -20.16 24.35
CA LEU A 235 6.07 -20.01 24.01
C LEU A 235 5.83 -19.92 22.50
N ASN A 236 6.73 -19.26 21.78
CA ASN A 236 6.70 -19.07 20.31
C ASN A 236 5.29 -18.75 19.76
N ASN A 237 4.53 -17.93 20.48
CA ASN A 237 3.12 -17.63 20.20
C ASN A 237 2.90 -16.15 19.85
N HIS A 238 3.85 -15.53 19.15
CA HIS A 238 3.79 -14.11 18.80
C HIS A 238 2.53 -13.73 18.03
N GLY A 239 2.16 -14.52 17.03
CA GLY A 239 0.98 -14.31 16.21
C GLY A 239 -0.32 -14.43 17.02
N GLU A 240 -0.43 -15.45 17.86
CA GLU A 240 -1.57 -15.72 18.74
C GLU A 240 -1.76 -14.60 19.78
N TYR A 241 -0.64 -14.14 20.38
CA TYR A 241 -0.62 -13.02 21.32
C TYR A 241 -1.17 -11.75 20.66
N LYS A 242 -0.61 -11.38 19.50
CA LYS A 242 -1.05 -10.18 18.75
C LYS A 242 -2.50 -10.32 18.28
N ALA A 243 -2.90 -11.50 17.84
CA ALA A 243 -4.28 -11.79 17.44
C ALA A 243 -5.28 -11.60 18.58
N ALA A 244 -4.95 -12.09 19.79
CA ALA A 244 -5.80 -11.95 20.97
C ALA A 244 -6.01 -10.48 21.36
N ILE A 245 -4.97 -9.65 21.26
CA ILE A 245 -5.04 -8.20 21.47
C ILE A 245 -5.89 -7.55 20.38
N PHE A 246 -5.61 -7.83 19.12
CA PHE A 246 -6.33 -7.26 17.99
C PHE A 246 -7.82 -7.60 18.01
N LYS A 247 -8.17 -8.81 18.45
CA LYS A 247 -9.57 -9.22 18.63
C LYS A 247 -10.29 -8.40 19.69
N LYS A 248 -9.60 -8.10 20.81
CA LYS A 248 -10.13 -7.27 21.92
C LYS A 248 -10.18 -5.77 21.58
N ALA A 249 -9.32 -5.30 20.73
CA ALA A 249 -9.25 -3.90 20.31
C ALA A 249 -10.43 -3.56 19.38
N LYS A 250 -11.59 -3.21 19.95
CA LYS A 250 -12.85 -3.00 19.22
C LYS A 250 -12.78 -1.92 18.15
N ARG A 251 -11.94 -0.87 18.34
CA ARG A 251 -11.74 0.21 17.38
C ARG A 251 -10.77 -0.15 16.28
N ALA A 252 -9.90 -1.13 16.50
CA ALA A 252 -8.92 -1.54 15.49
C ALA A 252 -9.61 -2.36 14.39
N LYS A 253 -9.48 -1.88 13.15
CA LYS A 253 -10.06 -2.49 11.95
C LYS A 253 -9.05 -3.30 11.14
N TRP A 254 -7.76 -3.01 11.28
CA TRP A 254 -6.68 -3.64 10.55
C TRP A 254 -5.40 -3.71 11.37
N PHE A 255 -4.47 -4.57 10.94
CA PHE A 255 -3.16 -4.76 11.58
C PHE A 255 -2.06 -4.58 10.54
N ILE A 256 -0.91 -4.02 10.94
CA ILE A 256 0.31 -3.92 10.14
C ILE A 256 1.38 -4.76 10.82
N GLU A 257 1.86 -5.78 10.12
CA GLU A 257 2.81 -6.79 10.59
C GLU A 257 3.93 -6.97 9.57
N SER A 258 5.16 -7.25 9.97
CA SER A 258 6.26 -7.55 9.05
C SER A 258 6.31 -9.03 8.68
N ASN A 259 6.21 -9.91 9.65
CA ASN A 259 6.38 -11.34 9.44
C ASN A 259 5.14 -12.00 8.83
N SER A 260 5.30 -12.64 7.69
CA SER A 260 4.19 -13.24 6.93
C SER A 260 3.45 -14.37 7.66
N PHE A 261 4.16 -15.17 8.47
CA PHE A 261 3.56 -16.23 9.27
C PHE A 261 2.70 -15.62 10.39
N GLN A 262 3.23 -14.63 11.12
CA GLN A 262 2.46 -13.93 12.15
C GLN A 262 1.26 -13.18 11.54
N ALA A 263 1.44 -12.46 10.43
CA ALA A 263 0.37 -11.75 9.74
C ALA A 263 -0.80 -12.68 9.37
N ARG A 264 -0.48 -13.86 8.85
CA ARG A 264 -1.46 -14.90 8.55
C ARG A 264 -2.18 -15.37 9.81
N THR A 265 -1.44 -15.75 10.85
CA THR A 265 -1.99 -16.22 12.14
C THR A 265 -2.90 -15.15 12.77
N ILE A 266 -2.45 -13.88 12.76
CA ILE A 266 -3.24 -12.76 13.30
C ILE A 266 -4.56 -12.63 12.52
N SER A 267 -4.53 -12.70 11.19
CA SER A 267 -5.74 -12.61 10.36
C SER A 267 -6.70 -13.77 10.59
N GLU A 268 -6.19 -15.00 10.56
CA GLU A 268 -6.99 -16.23 10.77
C GLU A 268 -7.69 -16.23 12.14
N LEU A 269 -6.97 -15.89 13.21
CA LEU A 269 -7.52 -15.92 14.56
C LEU A 269 -8.39 -14.70 14.89
N SER A 270 -8.14 -13.55 14.31
CA SER A 270 -8.94 -12.35 14.58
C SER A 270 -10.15 -12.20 13.66
N GLY A 271 -10.13 -12.80 12.48
CA GLY A 271 -11.12 -12.60 11.42
C GLY A 271 -11.04 -11.23 10.76
N LYS A 272 -9.93 -10.47 10.98
CA LYS A 272 -9.78 -9.10 10.54
C LYS A 272 -8.62 -8.97 9.52
N LEU A 273 -8.58 -7.83 8.82
CA LEU A 273 -7.58 -7.53 7.81
C LEU A 273 -6.20 -7.29 8.44
N VAL A 274 -5.18 -7.94 7.88
CA VAL A 274 -3.77 -7.75 8.24
C VAL A 274 -2.98 -7.46 6.97
N PHE A 275 -2.24 -6.37 6.94
CA PHE A 275 -1.27 -6.07 5.90
C PHE A 275 0.12 -6.49 6.36
N CYS A 276 0.79 -7.31 5.56
CA CYS A 276 2.16 -7.74 5.80
C CYS A 276 3.13 -6.92 4.97
N VAL A 277 4.03 -6.22 5.65
CA VAL A 277 4.98 -5.30 5.02
C VAL A 277 6.04 -6.02 4.18
N ASP A 278 6.54 -7.19 4.65
CA ASP A 278 7.66 -7.85 3.98
C ASP A 278 7.29 -8.49 2.64
N ASN A 279 6.10 -9.09 2.56
CA ASN A 279 5.63 -9.70 1.31
C ASN A 279 4.55 -8.91 0.57
N GLN A 280 4.14 -7.75 1.12
CA GLN A 280 3.14 -6.84 0.56
C GLN A 280 1.77 -7.52 0.30
N ILE A 281 1.43 -8.53 1.12
CA ILE A 281 0.18 -9.27 1.01
C ILE A 281 -0.81 -8.79 2.07
N VAL A 282 -2.06 -8.63 1.64
CA VAL A 282 -3.20 -8.42 2.53
C VAL A 282 -3.85 -9.74 2.87
N TYR A 283 -3.78 -10.12 4.13
CA TYR A 283 -4.47 -11.28 4.69
C TYR A 283 -5.84 -10.87 5.19
N SER A 284 -6.88 -11.55 4.76
CA SER A 284 -8.25 -11.36 5.24
C SER A 284 -9.04 -12.65 5.06
N GLU A 285 -10.07 -12.87 5.89
CA GLU A 285 -10.92 -14.03 5.82
C GLU A 285 -11.48 -14.29 4.40
N ASN A 286 -11.92 -13.24 3.71
CA ASN A 286 -12.44 -13.32 2.34
C ASN A 286 -11.34 -13.42 1.27
N GLY A 287 -10.17 -12.82 1.50
CA GLY A 287 -9.06 -12.81 0.53
C GLY A 287 -8.34 -14.14 0.45
N TYR A 288 -8.08 -14.78 1.59
CA TYR A 288 -7.42 -16.09 1.65
C TYR A 288 -8.26 -17.18 0.99
N ASN A 289 -9.55 -17.25 1.31
CA ASN A 289 -10.48 -18.20 0.69
C ASN A 289 -10.58 -18.01 -0.83
N LYS A 290 -10.51 -16.79 -1.33
CA LYS A 290 -10.53 -16.48 -2.76
C LYS A 290 -9.23 -16.90 -3.46
N LEU A 291 -8.06 -16.66 -2.86
CA LEU A 291 -6.75 -17.10 -3.40
C LEU A 291 -6.61 -18.61 -3.38
N VAL A 292 -7.03 -19.30 -2.31
CA VAL A 292 -7.01 -20.76 -2.22
C VAL A 292 -7.99 -21.38 -3.23
N GLN A 293 -9.16 -20.82 -3.44
CA GLN A 293 -10.10 -21.29 -4.46
C GLN A 293 -9.57 -21.07 -5.88
N ILE A 294 -8.94 -19.90 -6.15
CA ILE A 294 -8.34 -19.61 -7.47
C ILE A 294 -7.14 -20.54 -7.72
N SER A 295 -6.27 -20.75 -6.73
CA SER A 295 -5.13 -21.68 -6.86
C SER A 295 -5.60 -23.13 -7.05
N LYS A 296 -6.56 -23.60 -6.27
CA LYS A 296 -7.17 -24.94 -6.43
C LYS A 296 -7.85 -25.10 -7.79
N SER A 297 -8.56 -24.09 -8.28
CA SER A 297 -9.21 -24.13 -9.59
C SER A 297 -8.20 -24.12 -10.74
N ARG A 298 -7.12 -23.32 -10.64
CA ARG A 298 -6.02 -23.30 -11.62
C ARG A 298 -5.23 -24.61 -11.63
N ILE A 299 -4.87 -25.13 -10.46
CA ILE A 299 -4.21 -26.44 -10.32
C ILE A 299 -5.09 -27.54 -10.91
N LYS A 300 -6.39 -27.53 -10.61
CA LYS A 300 -7.35 -28.49 -11.14
C LYS A 300 -7.50 -28.40 -12.67
N LYS A 301 -7.40 -27.19 -13.23
CA LYS A 301 -7.42 -26.94 -14.69
C LYS A 301 -6.12 -27.40 -15.35
N MET A 302 -4.95 -27.11 -14.76
CA MET A 302 -3.65 -27.59 -15.22
C MET A 302 -3.56 -29.13 -15.16
N LEU A 303 -4.00 -29.73 -14.05
CA LEU A 303 -4.01 -31.18 -13.90
C LEU A 303 -4.89 -31.86 -14.95
N LYS A 304 -6.04 -31.28 -15.31
CA LYS A 304 -6.89 -31.78 -16.40
C LYS A 304 -6.25 -31.65 -17.79
N GLN A 305 -5.44 -30.62 -18.00
CA GLN A 305 -4.89 -30.29 -19.34
C GLN A 305 -3.60 -31.06 -19.65
N TYR A 306 -2.79 -31.36 -18.62
CA TYR A 306 -1.42 -31.87 -18.80
C TYR A 306 -1.15 -33.27 -18.23
N LEU A 307 -2.10 -33.87 -17.50
CA LEU A 307 -1.87 -35.19 -16.90
C LEU A 307 -2.80 -36.27 -17.47
N PRO A 308 -2.26 -37.46 -17.73
CA PRO A 308 -3.07 -38.60 -18.12
C PRO A 308 -4.16 -38.95 -17.09
N ASN A 309 -5.32 -39.42 -17.56
CA ASN A 309 -6.49 -39.68 -16.71
C ASN A 309 -6.21 -40.58 -15.49
N ARG A 310 -5.29 -41.52 -15.59
CA ARG A 310 -4.91 -42.43 -14.48
C ARG A 310 -4.26 -41.68 -13.31
N ILE A 311 -3.45 -40.66 -13.59
CA ILE A 311 -2.78 -39.87 -12.56
C ILE A 311 -3.76 -38.84 -11.94
N GLN A 312 -4.71 -38.34 -12.70
CA GLN A 312 -5.76 -37.45 -12.19
C GLN A 312 -6.64 -38.13 -11.11
N ILE A 313 -6.92 -39.40 -11.23
CA ILE A 313 -7.72 -40.18 -10.27
C ILE A 313 -6.96 -40.37 -8.95
N PHE A 314 -5.65 -40.56 -9.00
CA PHE A 314 -4.80 -40.73 -7.80
C PHE A 314 -4.73 -39.42 -6.98
N ILE A 315 -4.55 -38.29 -7.63
CA ILE A 315 -4.47 -36.96 -6.97
C ILE A 315 -5.85 -36.53 -6.40
N ARG A 316 -6.97 -36.92 -7.04
CA ARG A 316 -8.32 -36.67 -6.49
C ARG A 316 -8.61 -37.36 -5.17
N LYS A 317 -7.87 -38.41 -4.83
CA LYS A 317 -8.00 -39.12 -3.56
C LYS A 317 -7.11 -38.55 -2.46
N MET A 318 -6.15 -37.67 -2.80
CA MET A 318 -5.22 -37.03 -1.85
C MET A 318 -5.56 -35.56 -1.52
N LEU A 319 -6.45 -34.94 -2.28
CA LEU A 319 -6.99 -33.56 -2.08
C LEU A 319 -8.45 -33.62 -1.61
#